data_6b0b8e64e0fbc5d554471493abf9db36
#
_entry.id   6b0b8e64e0fbc5d554471493abf9db36
#
_cell.length_a   1.000
_cell.length_b   1.000
_cell.length_c   1.000
_cell.angle_alpha   90.00
_cell.angle_beta   90.00
_cell.angle_gamma   90.00
#
_symmetry.space_group_name_H-M   'P 1'
#
loop_
_entity.id
_entity.type
_entity.pdbx_description
1 polymer ?
#
loop_
_entity_poly.entity_id
_entity_poly.type
_entity_poly.pdbx_seq_one_letter_code
_entity_poly.pdbx_strand_id
1 'polypeptide(L)'
;MKTEMEKCLAGEWYDCHDPFFMDLKSKAHHLLMKYNSLPYEQKTEKYAVLKEMFGSIGANVSVGHSFICDYGCNIHIGDNVTVNTGCTFVDCNKITIGNNVLVAPNVQIYTATHPVEFNERLVLTENPAGCKYVRRTFALPVMIEDGCWIGGGVIILPGVTIGQNV
;
A
#
# COMPACT_ATOMS: atom_id res chain seq x y z
N MET A 1 -24.64 5.13 -7.15
CA MET A 1 -23.83 3.92 -7.50
C MET A 1 -22.46 4.16 -6.89
N LYS A 2 -21.84 3.17 -6.23
CA LYS A 2 -20.49 3.32 -5.69
C LYS A 2 -19.46 3.47 -6.80
N THR A 3 -18.48 4.35 -6.60
CA THR A 3 -17.28 4.40 -7.45
C THR A 3 -16.42 3.16 -7.25
N GLU A 4 -15.50 2.88 -8.18
CA GLU A 4 -14.59 1.72 -8.03
C GLU A 4 -13.68 1.85 -6.79
N MET A 5 -13.29 3.07 -6.42
CA MET A 5 -12.55 3.33 -5.18
C MET A 5 -13.39 3.04 -3.93
N GLU A 6 -14.66 3.44 -3.91
CA GLU A 6 -15.57 3.13 -2.79
C GLU A 6 -15.79 1.63 -2.64
N LYS A 7 -15.91 0.88 -3.75
CA LYS A 7 -15.96 -0.58 -3.73
C LYS A 7 -14.66 -1.19 -3.17
N CYS A 8 -13.51 -0.73 -3.66
CA CYS A 8 -12.21 -1.19 -3.21
C CYS A 8 -12.03 -1.00 -1.70
N LEU A 9 -12.33 0.18 -1.17
CA LEU A 9 -12.23 0.48 0.26
C LEU A 9 -13.26 -0.27 1.12
N ALA A 10 -14.39 -0.65 0.53
CA ALA A 10 -15.41 -1.48 1.19
C ALA A 10 -15.10 -2.99 1.16
N GLY A 11 -13.99 -3.42 0.54
CA GLY A 11 -13.66 -4.83 0.37
C GLY A 11 -14.50 -5.56 -0.68
N GLU A 12 -15.18 -4.82 -1.54
CA GLU A 12 -15.99 -5.35 -2.63
C GLU A 12 -15.14 -5.56 -3.89
N TRP A 13 -15.70 -6.31 -4.85
CA TRP A 13 -15.08 -6.43 -6.18
C TRP A 13 -15.05 -5.08 -6.88
N TYR A 14 -13.89 -4.69 -7.40
CA TYR A 14 -13.71 -3.45 -8.14
C TYR A 14 -12.90 -3.67 -9.41
N ASP A 15 -13.07 -2.79 -10.38
CA ASP A 15 -12.26 -2.77 -11.61
C ASP A 15 -10.95 -2.01 -11.34
N CYS A 16 -9.86 -2.76 -11.16
CA CYS A 16 -8.53 -2.19 -10.95
C CYS A 16 -7.93 -1.50 -12.19
N HIS A 17 -8.61 -1.53 -13.34
CA HIS A 17 -8.23 -0.83 -14.57
C HIS A 17 -8.99 0.47 -14.77
N ASP A 18 -9.87 0.85 -13.84
CA ASP A 18 -10.53 2.16 -13.89
C ASP A 18 -9.46 3.27 -14.01
N PRO A 19 -9.65 4.26 -14.88
CA PRO A 19 -8.71 5.36 -15.08
C PRO A 19 -8.28 6.06 -13.80
N PHE A 20 -9.16 6.15 -12.81
CA PHE A 20 -8.85 6.73 -11.51
C PHE A 20 -7.66 6.04 -10.82
N PHE A 21 -7.60 4.70 -10.85
CA PHE A 21 -6.46 3.97 -10.27
C PHE A 21 -5.18 4.14 -11.07
N MET A 22 -5.28 4.28 -12.39
CA MET A 22 -4.12 4.54 -13.24
C MET A 22 -3.50 5.91 -12.92
N ASP A 23 -4.31 6.93 -12.68
CA ASP A 23 -3.85 8.26 -12.27
C ASP A 23 -3.17 8.22 -10.88
N LEU A 24 -3.75 7.52 -9.92
CA LEU A 24 -3.14 7.32 -8.59
C LEU A 24 -1.78 6.63 -8.70
N LYS A 25 -1.68 5.55 -9.48
CA LYS A 25 -0.40 4.84 -9.71
C LYS A 25 0.64 5.73 -10.35
N SER A 26 0.25 6.50 -11.36
CA SER A 26 1.16 7.43 -12.03
C SER A 26 1.71 8.47 -11.06
N LYS A 27 0.85 9.07 -10.24
CA LYS A 27 1.24 10.04 -9.21
C LYS A 27 2.20 9.41 -8.19
N ALA A 28 1.84 8.26 -7.65
CA ALA A 28 2.67 7.55 -6.68
C ALA A 28 4.04 7.20 -7.27
N HIS A 29 4.09 6.71 -8.51
CA HIS A 29 5.34 6.37 -9.19
C HIS A 29 6.29 7.58 -9.31
N HIS A 30 5.78 8.75 -9.70
CA HIS A 30 6.60 9.97 -9.77
C HIS A 30 7.17 10.37 -8.40
N LEU A 31 6.36 10.29 -7.34
CA LEU A 31 6.79 10.59 -5.98
C LEU A 31 7.80 9.56 -5.46
N LEU A 32 7.62 8.27 -5.76
CA LEU A 32 8.57 7.21 -5.42
C LEU A 32 9.91 7.39 -6.12
N MET A 33 9.93 7.71 -7.41
CA MET A 33 11.17 8.01 -8.13
C MET A 33 11.90 9.18 -7.48
N LYS A 34 11.20 10.27 -7.19
CA LYS A 34 11.76 11.43 -6.47
C LYS A 34 12.30 11.02 -5.11
N TYR A 35 11.52 10.30 -4.30
CA TYR A 35 11.91 9.85 -2.97
C TYR A 35 13.17 8.98 -2.99
N ASN A 36 13.19 7.96 -3.84
CA ASN A 36 14.30 7.01 -3.91
C ASN A 36 15.58 7.59 -4.54
N SER A 37 15.48 8.70 -5.29
CA SER A 37 16.64 9.42 -5.84
C SER A 37 17.29 10.40 -4.87
N LEU A 38 16.59 10.81 -3.80
CA LEU A 38 17.12 11.77 -2.83
C LEU A 38 18.22 11.11 -1.99
N PRO A 39 19.37 11.82 -1.78
CA PRO A 39 20.44 11.41 -0.86
C PRO A 39 19.91 11.14 0.56
N TYR A 40 20.60 10.26 1.27
CA TYR A 40 20.21 9.87 2.64
C TYR A 40 20.16 11.06 3.60
N GLU A 41 21.05 12.03 3.42
CA GLU A 41 21.21 13.21 4.26
C GLU A 41 20.05 14.21 4.12
N GLN A 42 19.34 14.19 3.00
CA GLN A 42 18.22 15.11 2.72
C GLN A 42 16.93 14.66 3.41
N LYS A 43 16.96 14.56 4.74
CA LYS A 43 15.86 14.04 5.54
C LYS A 43 14.59 14.89 5.46
N THR A 44 14.75 16.21 5.42
CA THR A 44 13.63 17.16 5.34
C THR A 44 12.89 17.03 4.02
N GLU A 45 13.63 16.96 2.92
CA GLU A 45 13.09 16.80 1.58
C GLU A 45 12.40 15.43 1.41
N LYS A 46 13.05 14.37 1.92
CA LYS A 46 12.45 13.03 1.95
C LYS A 46 11.14 13.02 2.71
N TYR A 47 11.09 13.62 3.89
CA TYR A 47 9.86 13.71 4.69
C TYR A 47 8.76 14.51 3.96
N ALA A 48 9.11 15.59 3.28
CA ALA A 48 8.16 16.37 2.49
C ALA A 48 7.54 15.54 1.35
N VAL A 49 8.34 14.70 0.67
CA VAL A 49 7.82 13.79 -0.37
C VAL A 49 6.90 12.73 0.22
N LEU A 50 7.26 12.14 1.37
CA LEU A 50 6.38 11.17 2.06
C LEU A 50 5.05 11.81 2.48
N LYS A 51 5.08 13.06 2.96
CA LYS A 51 3.89 13.81 3.36
C LYS A 51 2.96 14.11 2.18
N GLU A 52 3.53 14.30 0.98
CA GLU A 52 2.75 14.46 -0.25
C GLU A 52 2.18 13.14 -0.76
N MET A 53 2.91 12.03 -0.54
CA MET A 53 2.58 10.71 -1.07
C MET A 53 1.58 9.95 -0.18
N PHE A 54 1.77 10.00 1.16
CA PHE A 54 0.97 9.20 2.09
C PHE A 54 -0.35 9.88 2.47
N GLY A 55 -1.35 9.07 2.80
CA GLY A 55 -2.63 9.57 3.33
C GLY A 55 -2.46 10.33 4.65
N SER A 56 -1.57 9.85 5.52
CA SER A 56 -1.10 10.57 6.69
C SER A 56 0.24 10.06 7.18
N ILE A 57 1.04 10.93 7.79
CA ILE A 57 2.33 10.58 8.37
C ILE A 57 2.57 11.40 9.64
N GLY A 58 2.91 10.73 10.72
CA GLY A 58 3.23 11.31 12.02
C GLY A 58 4.63 11.89 12.11
N ALA A 59 5.02 12.32 13.31
CA ALA A 59 6.35 12.84 13.61
C ALA A 59 7.40 11.70 13.71
N ASN A 60 8.67 12.03 13.44
CA ASN A 60 9.81 11.11 13.59
C ASN A 60 9.64 9.81 12.78
N VAL A 61 9.10 9.90 11.57
CA VAL A 61 8.98 8.76 10.66
C VAL A 61 10.16 8.74 9.70
N SER A 62 10.76 7.56 9.53
CA SER A 62 11.78 7.32 8.51
C SER A 62 11.39 6.13 7.65
N VAL A 63 11.62 6.25 6.34
CA VAL A 63 11.43 5.17 5.36
C VAL A 63 12.75 4.93 4.64
N GLY A 64 13.14 3.67 4.52
CA GLY A 64 14.39 3.28 3.86
C GLY A 64 14.36 3.45 2.34
N HIS A 65 15.52 3.29 1.72
CA HIS A 65 15.64 3.28 0.26
C HIS A 65 14.92 2.08 -0.36
N SER A 66 14.65 2.18 -1.66
CA SER A 66 13.98 1.14 -2.43
C SER A 66 12.59 0.80 -1.89
N PHE A 67 11.93 1.79 -1.29
CA PHE A 67 10.54 1.67 -0.88
C PHE A 67 9.64 1.66 -2.11
N ILE A 68 8.60 0.82 -2.09
CA ILE A 68 7.62 0.66 -3.17
C ILE A 68 6.21 0.71 -2.57
N CYS A 69 5.30 1.42 -3.22
CA CYS A 69 3.86 1.37 -2.94
C CYS A 69 3.05 1.48 -4.24
N ASP A 70 1.75 1.13 -4.18
CA ASP A 70 0.86 1.23 -5.32
C ASP A 70 0.29 2.64 -5.51
N TYR A 71 -0.36 3.19 -4.49
CA TYR A 71 -1.03 4.51 -4.53
C TYR A 71 -0.43 5.51 -3.54
N GLY A 72 0.14 5.05 -2.44
CA GLY A 72 0.64 5.84 -1.35
C GLY A 72 -0.46 6.48 -0.50
N CYS A 73 -1.52 7.00 -1.10
CA CYS A 73 -2.59 7.72 -0.42
C CYS A 73 -3.40 6.89 0.60
N ASN A 74 -3.30 5.57 0.55
CA ASN A 74 -3.93 4.67 1.50
C ASN A 74 -2.99 4.25 2.64
N ILE A 75 -1.75 4.76 2.67
CA ILE A 75 -0.79 4.50 3.74
C ILE A 75 -0.94 5.56 4.83
N HIS A 76 -1.17 5.11 6.06
CA HIS A 76 -1.32 5.94 7.25
C HIS A 76 -0.32 5.49 8.30
N ILE A 77 0.59 6.38 8.72
CA ILE A 77 1.68 6.06 9.64
C ILE A 77 1.62 7.00 10.84
N GLY A 78 1.68 6.45 12.04
CA GLY A 78 1.75 7.19 13.30
C GLY A 78 3.12 7.80 13.59
N ASP A 79 3.36 8.13 14.85
CA ASP A 79 4.60 8.75 15.32
C ASP A 79 5.69 7.71 15.62
N ASN A 80 6.96 8.13 15.50
CA ASN A 80 8.14 7.31 15.87
C ASN A 80 8.20 5.97 15.13
N VAL A 81 7.93 5.95 13.83
CA VAL A 81 7.93 4.73 13.01
C VAL A 81 9.17 4.68 12.14
N THR A 82 9.80 3.51 12.11
CA THR A 82 10.88 3.21 11.17
C THR A 82 10.45 2.10 10.22
N VAL A 83 10.40 2.40 8.93
CA VAL A 83 10.26 1.42 7.84
C VAL A 83 11.62 1.27 7.19
N ASN A 84 12.21 0.08 7.25
CA ASN A 84 13.56 -0.17 6.75
C ASN A 84 13.58 -0.33 5.21
N THR A 85 14.76 -0.55 4.65
CA THR A 85 15.00 -0.61 3.21
C THR A 85 14.27 -1.77 2.53
N GLY A 86 13.89 -1.59 1.26
CA GLY A 86 13.32 -2.64 0.41
C GLY A 86 11.89 -3.05 0.75
N CYS A 87 11.19 -2.31 1.60
CA CYS A 87 9.80 -2.63 1.95
C CYS A 87 8.85 -2.32 0.79
N THR A 88 7.82 -3.18 0.64
CA THR A 88 6.80 -3.06 -0.41
C THR A 88 5.41 -3.02 0.23
N PHE A 89 4.67 -1.93 0.02
CA PHE A 89 3.32 -1.74 0.52
C PHE A 89 2.33 -1.63 -0.64
N VAL A 90 1.59 -2.71 -0.91
CA VAL A 90 0.53 -2.74 -1.93
C VAL A 90 -0.75 -2.19 -1.29
N ASP A 91 -0.87 -0.88 -1.30
CA ASP A 91 -1.89 -0.10 -0.59
C ASP A 91 -3.15 0.16 -1.44
N CYS A 92 -3.69 -0.89 -2.08
CA CYS A 92 -4.99 -0.77 -2.77
C CYS A 92 -6.13 -0.44 -1.79
N ASN A 93 -6.08 -0.96 -0.56
CA ASN A 93 -6.89 -0.55 0.58
C ASN A 93 -5.97 0.01 1.68
N LYS A 94 -6.52 0.46 2.80
CA LYS A 94 -5.78 1.12 3.87
C LYS A 94 -4.73 0.21 4.49
N ILE A 95 -3.52 0.75 4.64
CA ILE A 95 -2.45 0.24 5.51
C ILE A 95 -2.29 1.25 6.64
N THR A 96 -2.61 0.83 7.85
CA THR A 96 -2.48 1.67 9.04
C THR A 96 -1.37 1.11 9.92
N ILE A 97 -0.38 1.94 10.23
CA ILE A 97 0.72 1.62 11.14
C ILE A 97 0.63 2.59 12.32
N GLY A 98 0.52 2.04 13.52
CA GLY A 98 0.43 2.78 14.76
C GLY A 98 1.73 3.51 15.14
N ASN A 99 1.85 3.87 16.41
CA ASN A 99 2.99 4.60 16.94
C ASN A 99 4.08 3.62 17.43
N ASN A 100 5.35 4.09 17.44
CA ASN A 100 6.49 3.34 17.97
C ASN A 100 6.67 1.96 17.32
N VAL A 101 6.47 1.87 16.01
CA VAL A 101 6.56 0.63 15.24
C VAL A 101 7.88 0.55 14.49
N LEU A 102 8.51 -0.62 14.54
CA LEU A 102 9.71 -0.93 13.77
C LEU A 102 9.38 -1.97 12.70
N VAL A 103 9.61 -1.63 11.44
CA VAL A 103 9.46 -2.52 10.28
C VAL A 103 10.84 -2.80 9.72
N ALA A 104 11.27 -4.05 9.80
CA ALA A 104 12.59 -4.50 9.35
C ALA A 104 12.70 -4.55 7.81
N PRO A 105 13.90 -4.79 7.24
CA PRO A 105 14.09 -4.80 5.79
C PRO A 105 13.25 -5.84 5.06
N ASN A 106 12.86 -5.50 3.82
CA ASN A 106 12.16 -6.39 2.90
C ASN A 106 10.79 -6.89 3.39
N VAL A 107 10.16 -6.18 4.31
CA VAL A 107 8.78 -6.49 4.72
C VAL A 107 7.82 -6.12 3.59
N GLN A 108 6.83 -6.98 3.36
CA GLN A 108 5.82 -6.81 2.32
C GLN A 108 4.44 -6.77 2.96
N ILE A 109 3.65 -5.75 2.66
CA ILE A 109 2.26 -5.61 3.12
C ILE A 109 1.36 -5.57 1.90
N TYR A 110 0.44 -6.52 1.81
CA TYR A 110 -0.51 -6.63 0.71
C TYR A 110 -1.93 -6.41 1.20
N THR A 111 -2.62 -5.44 0.63
CA THR A 111 -4.06 -5.26 0.86
C THR A 111 -4.90 -5.85 -0.27
N ALA A 112 -4.36 -5.96 -1.48
CA ALA A 112 -5.05 -6.52 -2.64
C ALA A 112 -4.92 -8.05 -2.71
N THR A 113 -5.98 -8.70 -3.16
CA THR A 113 -6.02 -10.14 -3.38
C THR A 113 -6.99 -10.52 -4.51
N HIS A 114 -6.97 -11.80 -4.85
CA HIS A 114 -7.83 -12.41 -5.86
C HIS A 114 -8.46 -13.69 -5.32
N PRO A 115 -9.59 -14.17 -5.86
CA PRO A 115 -10.11 -15.49 -5.53
C PRO A 115 -9.07 -16.59 -5.76
N VAL A 116 -9.01 -17.54 -4.84
CA VAL A 116 -8.17 -18.73 -4.97
C VAL A 116 -8.64 -19.59 -6.13
N GLU A 117 -9.96 -19.74 -6.26
CA GLU A 117 -10.58 -20.54 -7.34
C GLU A 117 -10.36 -19.87 -8.70
N PHE A 118 -9.88 -20.66 -9.67
CA PHE A 118 -9.56 -20.17 -11.02
C PHE A 118 -10.77 -19.53 -11.72
N ASN A 119 -11.92 -20.20 -11.70
CA ASN A 119 -13.13 -19.73 -12.38
C ASN A 119 -13.75 -18.47 -11.75
N GLU A 120 -13.43 -18.19 -10.50
CA GLU A 120 -13.83 -16.96 -9.81
C GLU A 120 -12.83 -15.83 -10.06
N ARG A 121 -11.54 -16.16 -10.18
CA ARG A 121 -10.46 -15.20 -10.35
C ARG A 121 -10.45 -14.53 -11.71
N LEU A 122 -10.72 -15.31 -12.77
CA LEU A 122 -10.73 -14.85 -14.16
C LEU A 122 -12.16 -14.98 -14.71
N VAL A 123 -12.78 -13.85 -14.94
CA VAL A 123 -14.14 -13.80 -15.49
C VAL A 123 -14.08 -13.39 -16.95
N LEU A 124 -14.75 -14.17 -17.81
CA LEU A 124 -14.92 -13.83 -19.21
C LEU A 124 -15.84 -12.61 -19.29
N THR A 125 -15.36 -11.53 -19.92
CA THR A 125 -16.19 -10.35 -20.19
C THR A 125 -16.04 -9.93 -21.64
N GLU A 126 -17.07 -9.31 -22.19
CA GLU A 126 -16.98 -8.56 -23.42
C GLU A 126 -16.42 -7.15 -23.07
N ASN A 127 -15.10 -7.03 -23.05
CA ASN A 127 -14.46 -5.75 -22.81
C ASN A 127 -14.20 -5.05 -24.15
N PRO A 128 -14.59 -3.75 -24.32
CA PRO A 128 -14.33 -2.96 -25.53
C PRO A 128 -12.84 -2.89 -25.93
N ALA A 129 -11.91 -3.09 -24.98
CA ALA A 129 -10.48 -3.16 -25.23
C ALA A 129 -9.98 -4.51 -25.78
N GLY A 130 -10.89 -5.47 -26.03
CA GLY A 130 -10.55 -6.79 -26.60
C GLY A 130 -9.94 -7.79 -25.62
N CYS A 131 -9.85 -7.49 -24.33
CA CYS A 131 -9.45 -8.46 -23.31
C CYS A 131 -10.58 -9.45 -23.04
N LYS A 132 -10.29 -10.74 -23.24
CA LYS A 132 -11.28 -11.81 -23.00
C LYS A 132 -11.53 -12.11 -21.53
N TYR A 133 -10.60 -11.72 -20.64
CA TYR A 133 -10.67 -12.03 -19.22
C TYR A 133 -10.42 -10.79 -18.39
N VAL A 134 -11.26 -10.56 -17.38
CA VAL A 134 -11.05 -9.56 -16.34
C VAL A 134 -10.75 -10.27 -15.03
N ARG A 135 -9.69 -9.84 -14.36
CA ARG A 135 -9.32 -10.35 -13.04
C ARG A 135 -10.24 -9.74 -12.00
N ARG A 136 -10.92 -10.58 -11.23
CA ARG A 136 -11.60 -10.10 -10.03
C ARG A 136 -10.55 -9.73 -8.98
N THR A 137 -10.63 -8.50 -8.52
CA THR A 137 -9.75 -7.95 -7.49
C THR A 137 -10.60 -7.42 -6.35
N PHE A 138 -10.21 -7.69 -5.13
CA PHE A 138 -10.73 -7.02 -3.94
C PHE A 138 -9.57 -6.71 -2.99
N ALA A 139 -9.79 -5.79 -2.06
CA ALA A 139 -8.74 -5.38 -1.15
C ALA A 139 -9.28 -5.24 0.27
N LEU A 140 -8.53 -5.75 1.24
CA LEU A 140 -8.86 -5.68 2.65
C LEU A 140 -7.79 -4.87 3.39
N PRO A 141 -8.16 -4.03 4.37
CA PRO A 141 -7.20 -3.21 5.08
C PRO A 141 -6.24 -4.07 5.91
N VAL A 142 -5.04 -3.55 6.12
CA VAL A 142 -4.06 -4.11 7.05
C VAL A 142 -3.82 -3.09 8.16
N MET A 143 -3.75 -3.58 9.40
CA MET A 143 -3.46 -2.77 10.58
C MET A 143 -2.29 -3.36 11.35
N ILE A 144 -1.33 -2.52 11.72
CA ILE A 144 -0.27 -2.81 12.68
C ILE A 144 -0.45 -1.82 13.81
N GLU A 145 -0.79 -2.31 15.00
CA GLU A 145 -1.03 -1.46 16.16
C GLU A 145 0.28 -0.97 16.79
N ASP A 146 0.16 -0.17 17.87
CA ASP A 146 1.30 0.48 18.52
C ASP A 146 2.32 -0.51 19.09
N GLY A 147 3.60 -0.12 19.05
CA GLY A 147 4.68 -0.82 19.75
C GLY A 147 5.14 -2.12 19.08
N CYS A 148 4.75 -2.40 17.86
CA CYS A 148 5.11 -3.64 17.15
C CYS A 148 6.51 -3.61 16.55
N TRP A 149 7.13 -4.79 16.49
CA TRP A 149 8.35 -5.05 15.71
C TRP A 149 8.12 -6.13 14.67
N ILE A 150 8.12 -5.74 13.40
CA ILE A 150 7.94 -6.65 12.26
C ILE A 150 9.31 -7.09 11.77
N GLY A 151 9.60 -8.39 11.87
CA GLY A 151 10.86 -8.99 11.45
C GLY A 151 11.10 -8.92 9.94
N GLY A 152 12.39 -9.02 9.54
CA GLY A 152 12.79 -8.91 8.14
C GLY A 152 12.17 -9.99 7.24
N GLY A 153 11.75 -9.59 6.04
CA GLY A 153 11.18 -10.48 5.05
C GLY A 153 9.76 -11.00 5.37
N VAL A 154 9.12 -10.49 6.43
CA VAL A 154 7.72 -10.85 6.75
C VAL A 154 6.78 -10.40 5.64
N ILE A 155 5.81 -11.24 5.30
CA ILE A 155 4.73 -10.93 4.37
C ILE A 155 3.42 -10.88 5.16
N ILE A 156 2.77 -9.70 5.15
CA ILE A 156 1.47 -9.48 5.79
C ILE A 156 0.40 -9.48 4.71
N LEU A 157 -0.57 -10.38 4.87
CA LEU A 157 -1.62 -10.61 3.89
C LEU A 157 -2.84 -9.70 4.13
N PRO A 158 -3.72 -9.54 3.12
CA PRO A 158 -4.92 -8.71 3.22
C PRO A 158 -5.82 -9.07 4.40
N GLY A 159 -6.32 -8.06 5.09
CA GLY A 159 -7.23 -8.20 6.22
C GLY A 159 -6.57 -8.54 7.56
N VAL A 160 -5.23 -8.64 7.62
CA VAL A 160 -4.52 -8.95 8.85
C VAL A 160 -4.45 -7.73 9.78
N THR A 161 -4.72 -7.95 11.06
CA THR A 161 -4.41 -7.02 12.14
C THR A 161 -3.35 -7.62 13.04
N ILE A 162 -2.24 -6.89 13.24
CA ILE A 162 -1.21 -7.22 14.24
C ILE A 162 -1.49 -6.35 15.46
N GLY A 163 -1.79 -7.00 16.58
CA GLY A 163 -2.14 -6.33 17.83
C GLY A 163 -0.94 -5.62 18.47
N GLN A 164 -1.21 -4.87 19.54
CA GLN A 164 -0.20 -4.05 20.22
C GLN A 164 0.96 -4.88 20.80
N ASN A 165 2.17 -4.29 20.74
CA ASN A 165 3.38 -4.80 21.39
C ASN A 165 3.80 -6.23 20.93
N VAL A 166 3.50 -6.60 19.69
CA VAL A 166 3.95 -7.85 19.05
C VAL A 166 5.36 -7.70 18.49
#